data_e5a9b1a996476c2f7e53152dfe25a943
#
_entry.id   e5a9b1a996476c2f7e53152dfe25a943
#
_cell.length_a   1.000
_cell.length_b   1.000
_cell.length_c   1.000
_cell.angle_alpha   90.00
_cell.angle_beta   90.00
_cell.angle_gamma   90.00
#
_symmetry.space_group_name_H-M   'P 1'
#
loop_
_entity.id
_entity.type
_entity.pdbx_description
1 polymer ?
#
loop_
_entity_poly.entity_id
_entity_poly.type
_entity_poly.pdbx_seq_one_letter_code
_entity_poly.pdbx_strand_id
1 'polypeptide(L)'
;MITKEMIKKVIEKVSEENKKECINIKTHVDENLTIFDSKFGGIPYLPKDFEVPCDSSSNHEQLALLAQINCTDLPENNIYPEVGIVQFWIGRDDLMGLEDDYKVVYFENIDNTITREEVLTKYTPLDPEDYDQYSPFNPSNAEFSLTFEKGVST
;
A
#
# COMPACT_ATOMS: atom_id res chain seq x y z
N MET A 1 -25.76 10.18 -40.37
CA MET A 1 -25.42 11.33 -39.52
C MET A 1 -25.35 10.89 -38.05
N ILE A 2 -24.26 11.21 -37.36
CA ILE A 2 -24.08 10.86 -35.94
C ILE A 2 -24.88 11.84 -35.08
N THR A 3 -25.79 11.33 -34.27
CA THR A 3 -26.63 12.12 -33.39
C THR A 3 -26.09 12.08 -31.93
N LYS A 4 -26.53 13.02 -31.08
CA LYS A 4 -26.18 13.02 -29.67
C LYS A 4 -26.64 11.76 -28.94
N GLU A 5 -27.80 11.21 -29.34
CA GLU A 5 -28.30 9.97 -28.79
C GLU A 5 -27.42 8.76 -29.13
N MET A 6 -26.89 8.70 -30.35
CA MET A 6 -25.96 7.67 -30.75
C MET A 6 -24.66 7.71 -29.94
N ILE A 7 -24.12 8.90 -29.72
CA ILE A 7 -22.92 9.11 -28.90
C ILE A 7 -23.19 8.67 -27.47
N LYS A 8 -24.32 9.06 -26.90
CA LYS A 8 -24.70 8.69 -25.54
C LYS A 8 -24.80 7.16 -25.37
N LYS A 9 -25.44 6.47 -26.32
CA LYS A 9 -25.54 5.02 -26.30
C LYS A 9 -24.18 4.32 -26.38
N VAL A 10 -23.27 4.84 -27.18
CA VAL A 10 -21.92 4.29 -27.29
C VAL A 10 -21.17 4.47 -25.98
N ILE A 11 -21.25 5.66 -25.35
CA ILE A 11 -20.60 5.92 -24.05
C ILE A 11 -21.17 4.99 -22.99
N GLU A 12 -22.47 4.84 -22.91
CA GLU A 12 -23.12 3.94 -21.93
C GLU A 12 -22.67 2.49 -22.12
N LYS A 13 -22.60 2.02 -23.37
CA LYS A 13 -22.16 0.66 -23.66
C LYS A 13 -20.69 0.44 -23.33
N VAL A 14 -19.82 1.39 -23.68
CA VAL A 14 -18.40 1.32 -23.34
C VAL A 14 -18.19 1.34 -21.84
N SER A 15 -18.91 2.20 -21.10
CA SER A 15 -18.88 2.23 -19.64
C SER A 15 -19.28 0.90 -19.03
N GLU A 16 -20.37 0.28 -19.51
CA GLU A 16 -20.79 -1.04 -18.99
C GLU A 16 -19.78 -2.14 -19.27
N GLU A 17 -19.24 -2.19 -20.49
CA GLU A 17 -18.27 -3.20 -20.90
C GLU A 17 -16.93 -3.05 -20.14
N ASN A 18 -16.60 -1.85 -19.68
CA ASN A 18 -15.37 -1.57 -18.96
C ASN A 18 -15.53 -1.46 -17.45
N LYS A 19 -16.71 -1.74 -16.91
CA LYS A 19 -16.90 -1.82 -15.47
C LYS A 19 -16.09 -2.97 -14.91
N LYS A 20 -15.27 -2.67 -13.92
CA LYS A 20 -14.47 -3.67 -13.21
C LYS A 20 -14.76 -3.60 -11.73
N GLU A 21 -14.81 -4.77 -11.10
CA GLU A 21 -14.81 -4.81 -9.65
C GLU A 21 -13.53 -4.16 -9.13
N CYS A 22 -13.66 -3.32 -8.14
CA CYS A 22 -12.54 -2.71 -7.47
C CYS A 22 -12.76 -2.74 -5.97
N ILE A 23 -11.68 -2.48 -5.24
CA ILE A 23 -11.74 -2.32 -3.79
C ILE A 23 -11.41 -0.86 -3.50
N ASN A 24 -12.37 -0.14 -2.94
CA ASN A 24 -12.17 1.24 -2.51
C ASN A 24 -11.46 1.26 -1.17
N ILE A 25 -10.45 2.10 -1.05
CA ILE A 25 -9.66 2.25 0.16
C ILE A 25 -10.05 3.56 0.84
N LYS A 26 -10.39 3.48 2.12
CA LYS A 26 -10.60 4.66 2.97
C LYS A 26 -9.51 4.72 4.02
N THR A 27 -9.02 5.92 4.29
CA THR A 27 -7.95 6.14 5.25
C THR A 27 -8.46 6.88 6.48
N HIS A 28 -7.93 6.49 7.63
CA HIS A 28 -8.22 7.13 8.91
C HIS A 28 -6.94 7.30 9.71
N VAL A 29 -6.73 8.45 10.32
CA VAL A 29 -5.62 8.64 11.25
C VAL A 29 -5.85 7.77 12.48
N ASP A 30 -4.87 6.93 12.83
CA ASP A 30 -4.97 6.03 13.97
C ASP A 30 -3.59 5.90 14.62
N GLU A 31 -3.49 6.24 15.90
CA GLU A 31 -2.23 6.17 16.65
C GLU A 31 -2.02 4.82 17.34
N ASN A 32 -3.00 3.90 17.25
CA ASN A 32 -2.99 2.62 17.95
C ASN A 32 -2.86 1.41 17.02
N LEU A 33 -2.35 1.61 15.82
CA LEU A 33 -2.14 0.51 14.87
C LEU A 33 -1.05 -0.45 15.35
N THR A 34 -1.30 -1.74 15.17
CA THR A 34 -0.29 -2.77 15.38
C THR A 34 0.52 -2.97 14.09
N ILE A 35 1.62 -3.73 14.18
CA ILE A 35 2.39 -4.08 12.98
C ILE A 35 1.60 -4.94 11.99
N PHE A 36 0.52 -5.57 12.42
CA PHE A 36 -0.29 -6.49 11.59
C PHE A 36 -1.42 -5.80 10.84
N ASP A 37 -1.76 -4.57 11.18
CA ASP A 37 -2.88 -3.84 10.60
C ASP A 37 -2.59 -3.34 9.19
N SER A 38 -3.64 -3.25 8.37
CA SER A 38 -3.58 -2.57 7.08
C SER A 38 -3.35 -1.08 7.29
N LYS A 39 -2.40 -0.49 6.56
CA LYS A 39 -1.97 0.89 6.79
C LYS A 39 -1.26 1.52 5.59
N PHE A 40 -1.22 2.85 5.56
CA PHE A 40 -0.27 3.61 4.75
C PHE A 40 0.87 4.08 5.65
N GLY A 41 2.11 3.82 5.21
CA GLY A 41 3.29 4.19 5.98
C GLY A 41 3.40 3.44 7.31
N GLY A 42 4.08 4.04 8.27
CA GLY A 42 4.20 3.49 9.63
C GLY A 42 5.12 2.29 9.75
N ILE A 43 4.87 1.48 10.76
CA ILE A 43 5.73 0.34 11.12
C ILE A 43 5.14 -0.95 10.54
N PRO A 44 5.86 -1.63 9.62
CA PRO A 44 5.35 -2.84 8.97
C PRO A 44 5.50 -4.10 9.81
N TYR A 45 4.81 -5.16 9.39
CA TYR A 45 5.14 -6.52 9.81
C TYR A 45 6.43 -6.96 9.11
N LEU A 46 7.37 -7.51 9.88
CA LEU A 46 8.60 -8.10 9.32
C LEU A 46 8.88 -9.43 10.05
N PRO A 47 8.89 -10.57 9.34
CA PRO A 47 9.29 -11.83 9.95
C PRO A 47 10.77 -11.84 10.31
N LYS A 48 11.17 -12.73 11.22
CA LYS A 48 12.54 -12.74 11.78
C LYS A 48 13.66 -12.82 10.75
N ASP A 49 13.46 -13.61 9.72
CA ASP A 49 14.49 -13.90 8.71
C ASP A 49 14.38 -13.01 7.47
N PHE A 50 13.50 -12.01 7.50
CA PHE A 50 13.30 -11.12 6.37
C PHE A 50 14.18 -9.88 6.47
N GLU A 51 14.91 -9.60 5.40
CA GLU A 51 15.68 -8.37 5.28
C GLU A 51 14.85 -7.28 4.61
N VAL A 52 14.88 -6.07 5.16
CA VAL A 52 14.18 -4.92 4.57
C VAL A 52 14.74 -4.65 3.18
N PRO A 53 13.88 -4.49 2.16
CA PRO A 53 14.35 -4.16 0.82
C PRO A 53 15.12 -2.85 0.80
N CYS A 54 16.19 -2.82 0.02
CA CYS A 54 17.02 -1.63 -0.15
C CYS A 54 17.02 -1.18 -1.61
N ASP A 55 17.31 0.09 -1.84
CA ASP A 55 17.41 0.62 -3.20
C ASP A 55 18.66 0.12 -3.93
N SER A 56 18.75 0.44 -5.22
CA SER A 56 19.88 0.06 -6.08
C SER A 56 21.06 1.00 -5.99
N SER A 57 20.97 2.05 -5.17
CA SER A 57 22.06 3.01 -5.01
C SER A 57 23.28 2.40 -4.33
N SER A 58 24.44 3.04 -4.46
CA SER A 58 25.68 2.58 -3.82
C SER A 58 25.59 2.56 -2.29
N ASN A 59 24.68 3.36 -1.72
CA ASN A 59 24.45 3.43 -0.27
C ASN A 59 23.50 2.34 0.25
N HIS A 60 22.82 1.61 -0.64
CA HIS A 60 21.81 0.59 -0.27
C HIS A 60 20.84 1.09 0.82
N GLU A 61 20.25 2.25 0.57
CA GLU A 61 19.28 2.82 1.49
C GLU A 61 18.01 1.96 1.55
N GLN A 62 17.45 1.75 2.73
CA GLN A 62 16.21 1.00 2.87
C GLN A 62 15.08 1.67 2.10
N LEU A 63 14.26 0.86 1.43
CA LEU A 63 12.99 1.34 0.90
C LEU A 63 12.06 1.72 2.05
N ALA A 64 11.07 2.52 1.77
CA ALA A 64 10.04 2.88 2.73
C ALA A 64 8.76 2.09 2.46
N LEU A 65 8.07 1.70 3.53
CA LEU A 65 6.76 1.08 3.40
C LEU A 65 5.76 2.14 2.91
N LEU A 66 5.22 1.95 1.71
CA LEU A 66 4.14 2.80 1.21
C LEU A 66 2.81 2.34 1.78
N ALA A 67 2.51 1.04 1.66
CA ALA A 67 1.26 0.48 2.11
C ALA A 67 1.44 -0.97 2.54
N GLN A 68 0.67 -1.37 3.52
CA GLN A 68 0.54 -2.75 3.96
C GLN A 68 -0.93 -3.12 3.97
N ILE A 69 -1.26 -4.26 3.38
CA ILE A 69 -2.62 -4.78 3.35
C ILE A 69 -2.63 -6.14 4.05
N ASN A 70 -3.36 -6.22 5.16
CA ASN A 70 -3.70 -7.50 5.75
C ASN A 70 -4.90 -8.04 4.97
N CYS A 71 -4.71 -9.13 4.25
CA CYS A 71 -5.72 -9.65 3.33
C CYS A 71 -7.01 -10.08 4.02
N THR A 72 -6.97 -10.35 5.34
CA THR A 72 -8.19 -10.64 6.11
C THR A 72 -9.10 -9.43 6.25
N ASP A 73 -8.60 -8.21 6.04
CA ASP A 73 -9.38 -6.98 6.09
C ASP A 73 -10.11 -6.71 4.77
N LEU A 74 -9.77 -7.43 3.71
CA LEU A 74 -10.36 -7.22 2.39
C LEU A 74 -11.75 -7.84 2.29
N PRO A 75 -12.68 -7.20 1.55
CA PRO A 75 -13.93 -7.87 1.20
C PRO A 75 -13.66 -9.05 0.27
N GLU A 76 -14.63 -9.94 0.14
CA GLU A 76 -14.52 -11.07 -0.78
C GLU A 76 -14.15 -10.57 -2.19
N ASN A 77 -13.11 -11.15 -2.76
CA ASN A 77 -12.60 -10.77 -4.07
C ASN A 77 -11.89 -11.98 -4.72
N ASN A 78 -11.64 -11.89 -6.02
CA ASN A 78 -10.97 -12.93 -6.81
C ASN A 78 -9.53 -12.56 -7.19
N ILE A 79 -8.99 -11.46 -6.67
CA ILE A 79 -7.70 -10.91 -7.07
C ILE A 79 -6.63 -11.17 -6.00
N TYR A 80 -6.98 -10.90 -4.75
CA TYR A 80 -6.04 -11.02 -3.64
C TYR A 80 -6.26 -12.31 -2.86
N PRO A 81 -5.20 -12.83 -2.20
CA PRO A 81 -5.35 -13.96 -1.28
C PRO A 81 -6.33 -13.64 -0.15
N GLU A 82 -6.89 -14.67 0.46
CA GLU A 82 -7.82 -14.51 1.59
C GLU A 82 -7.11 -14.23 2.91
N VAL A 83 -5.85 -14.62 3.02
CA VAL A 83 -5.03 -14.48 4.23
C VAL A 83 -3.64 -13.97 3.86
N GLY A 84 -2.90 -13.52 4.86
CA GLY A 84 -1.54 -13.04 4.69
C GLY A 84 -1.46 -11.52 4.61
N ILE A 85 -0.24 -11.03 4.40
CA ILE A 85 0.05 -9.59 4.33
C ILE A 85 0.79 -9.28 3.03
N VAL A 86 0.27 -8.32 2.27
CA VAL A 86 0.91 -7.76 1.10
C VAL A 86 1.51 -6.41 1.47
N GLN A 87 2.75 -6.17 1.07
CA GLN A 87 3.45 -4.90 1.33
C GLN A 87 3.94 -4.30 0.03
N PHE A 88 3.79 -2.98 -0.06
CA PHE A 88 4.29 -2.17 -1.18
C PHE A 88 5.39 -1.25 -0.65
N TRP A 89 6.60 -1.41 -1.19
CA TRP A 89 7.79 -0.68 -0.78
C TRP A 89 8.24 0.23 -1.91
N ILE A 90 8.65 1.45 -1.59
CA ILE A 90 9.13 2.42 -2.59
C ILE A 90 10.40 3.09 -2.10
N GLY A 91 11.18 3.62 -3.05
CA GLY A 91 12.40 4.39 -2.74
C GLY A 91 12.09 5.66 -1.96
N ARG A 92 13.07 6.07 -1.17
CA ARG A 92 12.99 7.31 -0.36
C ARG A 92 13.50 8.54 -1.10
N ASP A 93 13.83 8.39 -2.37
CA ASP A 93 14.30 9.47 -3.21
C ASP A 93 13.14 10.36 -3.72
N ASP A 94 13.47 11.45 -4.39
CA ASP A 94 12.50 12.39 -4.94
C ASP A 94 11.58 11.78 -6.01
N LEU A 95 12.01 10.67 -6.59
CA LEU A 95 11.27 9.95 -7.63
C LEU A 95 10.37 8.84 -7.06
N MET A 96 10.45 8.61 -5.75
CA MET A 96 9.61 7.62 -5.05
C MET A 96 9.61 6.23 -5.70
N GLY A 97 10.78 5.81 -6.19
CA GLY A 97 10.93 4.51 -6.81
C GLY A 97 10.47 4.39 -8.26
N LEU A 98 10.17 5.49 -8.93
CA LEU A 98 9.75 5.48 -10.33
C LEU A 98 10.81 4.89 -11.28
N GLU A 99 12.07 4.86 -10.85
CA GLU A 99 13.18 4.33 -11.62
C GLU A 99 13.61 2.91 -11.17
N ASP A 100 12.68 2.05 -10.80
CA ASP A 100 12.87 0.64 -10.43
C ASP A 100 13.09 0.36 -8.94
N ASP A 101 13.14 1.37 -8.07
CA ASP A 101 13.30 1.17 -6.64
C ASP A 101 11.95 0.99 -5.95
N TYR A 102 11.28 -0.09 -6.29
CA TYR A 102 10.04 -0.52 -5.63
C TYR A 102 10.05 -2.04 -5.47
N LYS A 103 9.27 -2.53 -4.52
CA LYS A 103 9.10 -3.97 -4.32
C LYS A 103 7.72 -4.27 -3.75
N VAL A 104 7.12 -5.36 -4.23
CA VAL A 104 5.90 -5.92 -3.66
C VAL A 104 6.28 -7.23 -2.99
N VAL A 105 5.86 -7.39 -1.74
CA VAL A 105 6.17 -8.57 -0.93
C VAL A 105 4.88 -9.16 -0.39
N TYR A 106 4.79 -10.48 -0.37
CA TYR A 106 3.65 -11.19 0.20
C TYR A 106 4.11 -12.22 1.24
N PHE A 107 3.50 -12.16 2.41
CA PHE A 107 3.71 -13.14 3.48
C PHE A 107 2.42 -13.92 3.69
N GLU A 108 2.42 -15.19 3.31
CA GLU A 108 1.25 -16.07 3.46
C GLU A 108 1.02 -16.44 4.93
N ASN A 109 2.09 -16.75 5.65
CA ASN A 109 2.05 -17.17 7.05
C ASN A 109 2.55 -16.05 7.94
N ILE A 110 1.73 -15.64 8.89
CA ILE A 110 2.04 -14.52 9.78
C ILE A 110 2.48 -15.04 11.13
N ASP A 111 3.68 -14.62 11.58
CA ASP A 111 4.19 -14.91 12.91
C ASP A 111 3.68 -13.87 13.89
N ASN A 112 2.68 -14.22 14.67
CA ASN A 112 2.05 -13.31 15.63
C ASN A 112 2.92 -13.03 16.87
N THR A 113 4.09 -13.64 16.97
CA THR A 113 5.02 -13.41 18.08
C THR A 113 5.98 -12.24 17.82
N ILE A 114 6.04 -11.74 16.59
CA ILE A 114 6.88 -10.60 16.24
C ILE A 114 6.36 -9.34 16.94
N THR A 115 7.28 -8.59 17.56
CA THR A 115 6.96 -7.35 18.25
C THR A 115 7.36 -6.13 17.43
N ARG A 116 6.75 -5.00 17.75
CA ARG A 116 7.09 -3.70 17.14
C ARG A 116 8.57 -3.37 17.36
N GLU A 117 9.07 -3.64 18.54
CA GLU A 117 10.47 -3.39 18.92
C GLU A 117 11.43 -4.21 18.05
N GLU A 118 11.10 -5.47 17.78
CA GLU A 118 11.91 -6.32 16.89
C GLU A 118 11.96 -5.74 15.46
N VAL A 119 10.84 -5.24 14.95
CA VAL A 119 10.78 -4.61 13.63
C VAL A 119 11.66 -3.36 13.60
N LEU A 120 11.61 -2.54 14.64
CA LEU A 120 12.40 -1.30 14.74
C LEU A 120 13.90 -1.55 14.85
N THR A 121 14.35 -2.77 15.18
CA THR A 121 15.78 -3.13 15.11
C THR A 121 16.27 -3.30 13.68
N LYS A 122 15.37 -3.53 12.73
CA LYS A 122 15.69 -3.81 11.32
C LYS A 122 15.32 -2.68 10.38
N TYR A 123 14.25 -1.96 10.68
CA TYR A 123 13.65 -0.96 9.80
C TYR A 123 13.68 0.41 10.47
N THR A 124 14.16 1.39 9.74
CA THR A 124 14.15 2.79 10.18
C THR A 124 13.00 3.50 9.47
N PRO A 125 11.94 3.89 10.21
CA PRO A 125 10.84 4.66 9.62
C PRO A 125 11.34 5.98 9.03
N LEU A 126 10.59 6.53 8.10
CA LEU A 126 10.88 7.85 7.57
C LEU A 126 10.78 8.90 8.68
N ASP A 127 11.77 9.78 8.74
CA ASP A 127 11.74 10.93 9.63
C ASP A 127 10.90 12.04 9.01
N PRO A 128 9.95 12.65 9.75
CA PRO A 128 9.16 13.75 9.22
C PRO A 128 9.99 14.91 8.66
N GLU A 129 11.18 15.13 9.20
CA GLU A 129 12.08 16.18 8.74
C GLU A 129 12.68 15.89 7.36
N ASP A 130 12.68 14.62 6.94
CA ASP A 130 13.20 14.18 5.65
C ASP A 130 12.16 14.23 4.52
N TYR A 131 10.93 14.61 4.84
CA TYR A 131 9.88 14.68 3.83
C TYR A 131 10.00 15.91 2.95
N ASP A 132 10.00 15.70 1.67
CA ASP A 132 9.66 16.74 0.72
C ASP A 132 8.12 16.95 0.74
N GLN A 133 7.69 18.18 0.54
CA GLN A 133 6.27 18.53 0.52
C GLN A 133 5.45 17.76 -0.51
N TYR A 134 6.09 17.10 -1.46
CA TYR A 134 5.44 16.31 -2.51
C TYR A 134 5.43 14.81 -2.22
N SER A 135 5.95 14.40 -1.09
CA SER A 135 5.94 12.98 -0.72
C SER A 135 4.52 12.48 -0.46
N PRO A 136 4.17 11.26 -0.87
CA PRO A 136 2.90 10.66 -0.49
C PRO A 136 2.84 10.30 1.00
N PHE A 137 3.97 10.36 1.68
CA PHE A 137 4.04 10.07 3.11
C PHE A 137 3.63 11.30 3.91
N ASN A 138 2.93 11.04 4.99
CA ASN A 138 2.45 12.12 5.85
C ASN A 138 3.58 12.64 6.74
N PRO A 139 3.90 13.95 6.67
CA PRO A 139 4.97 14.53 7.48
C PRO A 139 4.68 14.57 8.98
N SER A 140 3.47 14.27 9.41
CA SER A 140 3.13 14.27 10.84
C SER A 140 3.43 12.95 11.54
N ASN A 141 4.03 11.97 10.88
CA ASN A 141 4.25 10.60 11.39
C ASN A 141 2.97 9.85 11.78
N ALA A 142 1.82 10.38 11.45
CA ALA A 142 0.59 9.66 11.71
C ALA A 142 0.52 8.40 10.85
N GLU A 143 0.23 7.28 11.47
CA GLU A 143 -0.11 6.07 10.75
C GLU A 143 -1.55 6.20 10.28
N PHE A 144 -1.82 5.79 9.03
CA PHE A 144 -3.18 5.79 8.50
C PHE A 144 -3.68 4.36 8.44
N SER A 145 -4.75 4.08 9.17
CA SER A 145 -5.45 2.81 9.02
C SER A 145 -6.20 2.77 7.70
N LEU A 146 -6.32 1.58 7.12
CA LEU A 146 -7.03 1.37 5.87
C LEU A 146 -8.28 0.53 6.12
N THR A 147 -9.40 0.98 5.56
CA THR A 147 -10.62 0.18 5.46
C THR A 147 -10.97 -0.01 3.99
N PHE A 148 -11.63 -1.11 3.68
CA PHE A 148 -11.83 -1.56 2.30
C PHE A 148 -13.30 -1.84 2.05
N GLU A 149 -13.81 -1.39 0.90
CA GLU A 149 -15.18 -1.63 0.46
C GLU A 149 -15.17 -2.08 -1.00
N LYS A 150 -16.04 -3.02 -1.35
CA LYS A 150 -16.26 -3.36 -2.75
C LYS A 150 -16.85 -2.17 -3.49
N GLY A 151 -16.36 -1.96 -4.71
CA GLY A 151 -16.84 -0.94 -5.60
C GLY A 151 -16.77 -1.40 -7.04
N VAL A 152 -17.23 -0.54 -7.93
CA VAL A 152 -17.13 -0.76 -9.37
C VAL A 152 -16.47 0.47 -9.99
N SER A 153 -15.36 0.27 -10.70
CA SER A 153 -14.71 1.35 -11.46
C SER A 153 -15.25 1.38 -12.88
N THR A 154 -15.38 2.58 -13.40
CA THR A 154 -15.81 2.81 -14.79
C THR A 154 -14.70 3.45 -15.61
#